data_e2c30cddbcc711d9642e9affddcf5cec
#
_entry.id   e2c30cddbcc711d9642e9affddcf5cec
#
_cell.length_a   1.000
_cell.length_b   1.000
_cell.length_c   1.000
_cell.angle_alpha   90.00
_cell.angle_beta   90.00
_cell.angle_gamma   90.00
#
_symmetry.space_group_name_H-M   'P 1'
#
loop_
_entity.id
_entity.type
_entity.pdbx_description
1 polymer ?
#
loop_
_entity_poly.entity_id
_entity_poly.type
_entity_poly.pdbx_seq_one_letter_code
_entity_poly.pdbx_strand_id
1 'polypeptide(L)'
;IVDKMDKVGYHSVECWGGATFDASLRFLHEDPWSRLRKFRDGFKNTKLQMLFRGQNILGYRPYADDVVEYFVKKSVANGIDIIRIFDCLNDLRNLQTAVKAANAEKAEAQIALSYTLGDAYTLDYWVDIAKRIEDMGANSICIKDMAGLLLPYKATELVGALKEAVDIPIQLHTHYTSGVASMTYLKAV
;
A
#
# COMPACT_ATOMS: atom_id res chain seq x y z
N ILE A 1 3.28 9.53 -21.54
CA ILE A 1 4.03 9.62 -20.26
C ILE A 1 4.49 8.26 -19.77
N VAL A 2 3.69 7.19 -19.95
CA VAL A 2 3.98 5.82 -19.46
C VAL A 2 5.34 5.33 -19.94
N ASP A 3 5.64 5.43 -21.23
CA ASP A 3 6.92 5.00 -21.81
C ASP A 3 8.16 5.68 -21.21
N LYS A 4 7.99 6.90 -20.68
CA LYS A 4 9.04 7.63 -20.00
C LYS A 4 9.16 7.18 -18.55
N MET A 5 8.03 7.02 -17.87
CA MET A 5 7.98 6.58 -16.48
C MET A 5 8.53 5.15 -16.30
N ASP A 6 8.25 4.26 -17.25
CA ASP A 6 8.73 2.87 -17.22
C ASP A 6 10.27 2.74 -17.34
N LYS A 7 10.94 3.78 -17.85
CA LYS A 7 12.40 3.82 -18.01
C LYS A 7 13.14 4.47 -16.84
N VAL A 8 12.44 5.05 -15.90
CA VAL A 8 13.05 5.74 -14.72
C VAL A 8 13.70 4.74 -13.76
N GLY A 9 13.22 3.50 -13.73
CA GLY A 9 13.72 2.47 -12.81
C GLY A 9 12.99 2.45 -11.48
N TYR A 10 11.76 2.94 -11.43
CA TYR A 10 10.92 2.78 -10.25
C TYR A 10 10.65 1.32 -9.95
N HIS A 11 10.63 0.94 -8.68
CA HIS A 11 10.20 -0.39 -8.25
C HIS A 11 8.74 -0.64 -8.60
N SER A 12 7.88 0.33 -8.32
CA SER A 12 6.45 0.27 -8.63
C SER A 12 5.86 1.66 -8.89
N VAL A 13 4.71 1.68 -9.56
CA VAL A 13 3.86 2.87 -9.69
C VAL A 13 2.49 2.55 -9.12
N GLU A 14 2.01 3.37 -8.18
CA GLU A 14 0.64 3.29 -7.69
C GLU A 14 -0.27 4.00 -8.69
N CYS A 15 -0.91 3.24 -9.55
CA CYS A 15 -1.63 3.75 -10.70
C CYS A 15 -3.13 3.44 -10.70
N TRP A 16 -3.61 2.66 -9.73
CA TRP A 16 -4.98 2.21 -9.67
C TRP A 16 -5.46 2.06 -8.22
N GLY A 17 -6.78 2.00 -8.02
CA GLY A 17 -7.36 1.86 -6.70
C GLY A 17 -8.73 2.52 -6.60
N GLY A 18 -9.21 2.77 -5.36
CA GLY A 18 -10.55 3.22 -5.09
C GLY A 18 -10.96 4.47 -5.84
N ALA A 19 -10.18 5.53 -5.72
CA ALA A 19 -10.49 6.82 -6.37
C ALA A 19 -10.45 6.73 -7.90
N THR A 20 -9.47 6.01 -8.46
CA THR A 20 -9.37 5.85 -9.93
C THR A 20 -10.55 5.05 -10.49
N PHE A 21 -10.93 3.97 -9.79
CA PHE A 21 -12.07 3.14 -10.18
C PHE A 21 -13.37 3.94 -10.18
N ASP A 22 -13.63 4.63 -9.07
CA ASP A 22 -14.83 5.42 -8.88
C ASP A 22 -14.93 6.59 -9.86
N ALA A 23 -13.82 7.34 -10.05
CA ALA A 23 -13.76 8.44 -10.99
C ALA A 23 -13.96 7.99 -12.45
N SER A 24 -13.42 6.83 -12.83
CA SER A 24 -13.61 6.26 -14.17
C SER A 24 -15.09 5.99 -14.46
N LEU A 25 -15.81 5.43 -13.47
CA LEU A 25 -17.24 5.16 -13.62
C LEU A 25 -18.09 6.42 -13.58
N ARG A 26 -17.88 7.27 -12.56
CA ARG A 26 -18.79 8.41 -12.27
C ARG A 26 -18.61 9.59 -13.20
N PHE A 27 -17.39 9.89 -13.55
CA PHE A 27 -17.08 11.15 -14.26
C PHE A 27 -16.61 10.94 -15.69
N LEU A 28 -15.93 9.82 -15.97
CA LEU A 28 -15.39 9.56 -17.30
C LEU A 28 -16.27 8.60 -18.11
N HIS A 29 -17.21 7.91 -17.45
CA HIS A 29 -18.04 6.86 -18.07
C HIS A 29 -17.20 5.81 -18.81
N GLU A 30 -16.02 5.47 -18.24
CA GLU A 30 -15.08 4.49 -18.78
C GLU A 30 -15.10 3.20 -17.95
N ASP A 31 -14.79 2.09 -18.60
CA ASP A 31 -14.49 0.84 -17.91
C ASP A 31 -13.13 0.94 -17.19
N PRO A 32 -13.10 0.93 -15.85
CA PRO A 32 -11.86 1.05 -15.08
C PRO A 32 -10.89 -0.11 -15.34
N TRP A 33 -11.38 -1.31 -15.63
CA TRP A 33 -10.53 -2.46 -15.96
C TRP A 33 -9.81 -2.29 -17.29
N SER A 34 -10.46 -1.68 -18.27
CA SER A 34 -9.82 -1.32 -19.54
C SER A 34 -8.64 -0.35 -19.32
N ARG A 35 -8.79 0.61 -18.41
CA ARG A 35 -7.70 1.51 -18.02
C ARG A 35 -6.53 0.76 -17.40
N LEU A 36 -6.79 -0.18 -16.49
CA LEU A 36 -5.75 -0.99 -15.86
C LEU A 36 -4.98 -1.82 -16.89
N ARG A 37 -5.68 -2.47 -17.82
CA ARG A 37 -5.05 -3.23 -18.90
C ARG A 37 -4.15 -2.36 -19.80
N LYS A 38 -4.57 -1.13 -20.09
CA LYS A 38 -3.74 -0.16 -20.84
C LYS A 38 -2.47 0.22 -20.07
N PHE A 39 -2.54 0.37 -18.75
CA PHE A 39 -1.33 0.56 -17.94
C PHE A 39 -0.43 -0.66 -18.02
N ARG A 40 -0.97 -1.86 -17.87
CA ARG A 40 -0.17 -3.09 -17.98
C ARG A 40 0.50 -3.23 -19.35
N ASP A 41 -0.21 -2.88 -20.41
CA ASP A 41 0.36 -2.90 -21.76
C ASP A 41 1.48 -1.87 -21.95
N GLY A 42 1.40 -0.75 -21.27
CA GLY A 42 2.40 0.32 -21.34
C GLY A 42 3.62 0.11 -20.46
N PHE A 43 3.43 -0.36 -19.22
CA PHE A 43 4.52 -0.63 -18.28
C PHE A 43 5.08 -2.05 -18.49
N LYS A 44 6.37 -2.16 -18.83
CA LYS A 44 7.05 -3.44 -19.04
C LYS A 44 8.06 -3.78 -17.95
N ASN A 45 8.67 -2.78 -17.34
CA ASN A 45 9.74 -2.92 -16.36
C ASN A 45 9.31 -2.57 -14.94
N THR A 46 8.27 -1.76 -14.79
CA THR A 46 7.80 -1.23 -13.52
C THR A 46 6.56 -2.00 -13.04
N LYS A 47 6.55 -2.44 -11.80
CA LYS A 47 5.38 -3.09 -11.20
C LYS A 47 4.21 -2.12 -11.08
N LEU A 48 2.99 -2.63 -11.28
CA LEU A 48 1.76 -1.89 -11.07
C LEU A 48 1.23 -2.15 -9.66
N GLN A 49 0.96 -1.08 -8.94
CA GLN A 49 0.47 -1.12 -7.58
C GLN A 49 -0.91 -0.49 -7.49
N MET A 50 -1.78 -1.08 -6.66
CA MET A 50 -3.08 -0.50 -6.33
C MET A 50 -3.21 -0.23 -4.83
N LEU A 51 -3.97 0.80 -4.49
CA LEU A 51 -4.41 1.07 -3.13
C LEU A 51 -5.71 0.30 -2.83
N PHE A 52 -5.74 -0.39 -1.68
CA PHE A 52 -6.83 -1.28 -1.28
C PHE A 52 -7.27 -1.00 0.16
N ARG A 53 -8.52 -0.65 0.36
CA ARG A 53 -9.05 -0.20 1.66
C ARG A 53 -9.54 -1.37 2.53
N GLY A 54 -8.67 -2.35 2.81
CA GLY A 54 -9.06 -3.52 3.59
C GLY A 54 -10.37 -4.14 3.10
N GLN A 55 -11.28 -4.49 4.02
CA GLN A 55 -12.56 -5.10 3.68
C GLN A 55 -13.50 -4.18 2.87
N ASN A 56 -13.22 -2.88 2.82
CA ASN A 56 -14.01 -1.92 2.03
C ASN A 56 -13.62 -1.89 0.55
N ILE A 57 -12.52 -2.54 0.17
CA ILE A 57 -11.99 -2.58 -1.21
C ILE A 57 -11.78 -1.15 -1.77
N LEU A 58 -12.76 -0.65 -2.48
CA LEU A 58 -12.81 0.66 -3.13
C LEU A 58 -13.84 1.60 -2.49
N GLY A 59 -14.73 1.03 -1.67
CA GLY A 59 -15.91 1.71 -1.18
C GLY A 59 -15.75 2.28 0.23
N TYR A 60 -16.90 2.52 0.86
CA TYR A 60 -17.04 3.13 2.18
C TYR A 60 -17.77 2.22 3.17
N ARG A 61 -18.06 0.99 2.78
CA ARG A 61 -18.68 -0.06 3.60
C ARG A 61 -17.95 -1.37 3.37
N PRO A 62 -17.88 -2.26 4.39
CA PRO A 62 -17.24 -3.55 4.22
C PRO A 62 -18.05 -4.45 3.27
N TYR A 63 -17.32 -5.17 2.44
CA TYR A 63 -17.85 -6.23 1.58
C TYR A 63 -17.65 -7.60 2.25
N ALA A 64 -18.36 -8.61 1.77
CA ALA A 64 -18.16 -9.99 2.20
C ALA A 64 -16.79 -10.53 1.69
N ASP A 65 -16.27 -11.54 2.36
CA ASP A 65 -14.92 -12.08 2.08
C ASP A 65 -14.80 -12.57 0.64
N ASP A 66 -15.79 -13.27 0.11
CA ASP A 66 -15.83 -13.77 -1.26
C ASP A 66 -15.74 -12.64 -2.30
N VAL A 67 -16.34 -11.48 -2.02
CA VAL A 67 -16.24 -10.29 -2.88
C VAL A 67 -14.82 -9.73 -2.84
N VAL A 68 -14.20 -9.66 -1.66
CA VAL A 68 -12.80 -9.23 -1.51
C VAL A 68 -11.87 -10.14 -2.29
N GLU A 69 -12.00 -11.45 -2.11
CA GLU A 69 -11.19 -12.46 -2.79
C GLU A 69 -11.37 -12.36 -4.32
N TYR A 70 -12.59 -12.27 -4.79
CA TYR A 70 -12.88 -12.15 -6.22
C TYR A 70 -12.34 -10.85 -6.82
N PHE A 71 -12.43 -9.73 -6.09
CA PHE A 71 -11.89 -8.46 -6.55
C PHE A 71 -10.38 -8.48 -6.65
N VAL A 72 -9.69 -9.05 -5.65
CA VAL A 72 -8.23 -9.24 -5.68
C VAL A 72 -7.83 -10.09 -6.88
N LYS A 73 -8.48 -11.24 -7.06
CA LYS A 73 -8.25 -12.12 -8.22
C LYS A 73 -8.41 -11.38 -9.55
N LYS A 74 -9.46 -10.58 -9.70
CA LYS A 74 -9.68 -9.80 -10.93
C LYS A 74 -8.64 -8.69 -11.11
N SER A 75 -8.20 -8.05 -10.02
CA SER A 75 -7.15 -7.02 -10.07
C SER A 75 -5.83 -7.59 -10.58
N VAL A 76 -5.41 -8.72 -10.03
CA VAL A 76 -4.19 -9.42 -10.45
C VAL A 76 -4.30 -9.90 -11.90
N ALA A 77 -5.41 -10.52 -12.27
CA ALA A 77 -5.65 -10.98 -13.64
C ALA A 77 -5.65 -9.85 -14.68
N ASN A 78 -5.92 -8.60 -14.27
CA ASN A 78 -5.89 -7.44 -15.15
C ASN A 78 -4.55 -6.65 -15.05
N GLY A 79 -3.55 -7.14 -14.30
CA GLY A 79 -2.18 -6.66 -14.36
C GLY A 79 -1.62 -5.98 -13.11
N ILE A 80 -2.32 -6.06 -11.97
CA ILE A 80 -1.76 -5.59 -10.68
C ILE A 80 -0.72 -6.60 -10.17
N ASP A 81 0.45 -6.08 -9.79
CA ASP A 81 1.54 -6.84 -9.20
C ASP A 81 1.57 -6.71 -7.67
N ILE A 82 1.24 -5.51 -7.15
CA ILE A 82 1.30 -5.18 -5.72
C ILE A 82 -0.05 -4.67 -5.25
N ILE A 83 -0.59 -5.26 -4.20
CA ILE A 83 -1.79 -4.79 -3.52
C ILE A 83 -1.37 -4.13 -2.21
N ARG A 84 -1.45 -2.80 -2.16
CA ARG A 84 -1.21 -2.02 -0.95
C ARG A 84 -2.48 -1.92 -0.14
N ILE A 85 -2.53 -2.69 0.93
CA ILE A 85 -3.71 -2.86 1.78
C ILE A 85 -3.55 -2.01 3.02
N PHE A 86 -4.57 -1.23 3.39
CA PHE A 86 -4.55 -0.44 4.60
C PHE A 86 -5.90 -0.41 5.32
N ASP A 87 -5.84 -0.14 6.60
CA ASP A 87 -6.93 0.31 7.44
C ASP A 87 -6.55 1.61 8.13
N CYS A 88 -7.45 2.59 8.18
CA CYS A 88 -7.12 3.92 8.73
C CYS A 88 -6.85 3.91 10.25
N LEU A 89 -7.33 2.89 10.95
CA LEU A 89 -7.11 2.66 12.38
C LEU A 89 -6.06 1.57 12.66
N ASN A 90 -5.44 1.02 11.63
CA ASN A 90 -4.48 -0.08 11.69
C ASN A 90 -5.08 -1.37 12.30
N ASP A 91 -6.37 -1.62 12.10
CA ASP A 91 -7.01 -2.86 12.54
C ASP A 91 -6.65 -4.01 11.58
N LEU A 92 -5.74 -4.87 12.00
CA LEU A 92 -5.24 -5.98 11.19
C LEU A 92 -6.33 -7.01 10.83
N ARG A 93 -7.41 -7.11 11.62
CA ARG A 93 -8.53 -8.00 11.31
C ARG A 93 -9.20 -7.63 9.99
N ASN A 94 -9.18 -6.34 9.65
CA ASN A 94 -9.76 -5.79 8.43
C ASN A 94 -8.90 -6.03 7.18
N LEU A 95 -7.69 -6.57 7.35
CA LEU A 95 -6.71 -6.75 6.27
C LEU A 95 -6.52 -8.22 5.87
N GLN A 96 -6.89 -9.16 6.75
CA GLN A 96 -6.56 -10.58 6.62
C GLN A 96 -7.04 -11.20 5.31
N THR A 97 -8.30 -10.98 4.94
CA THR A 97 -8.89 -11.56 3.73
C THR A 97 -8.15 -11.09 2.48
N ALA A 98 -7.83 -9.79 2.40
CA ALA A 98 -7.12 -9.22 1.26
C ALA A 98 -5.68 -9.75 1.16
N VAL A 99 -4.96 -9.91 2.28
CA VAL A 99 -3.60 -10.49 2.30
C VAL A 99 -3.63 -11.94 1.82
N LYS A 100 -4.53 -12.76 2.35
CA LYS A 100 -4.70 -14.16 1.92
C LYS A 100 -5.01 -14.26 0.42
N ALA A 101 -5.92 -13.42 -0.05
CA ALA A 101 -6.30 -13.40 -1.46
C ALA A 101 -5.14 -12.96 -2.37
N ALA A 102 -4.36 -11.94 -1.98
CA ALA A 102 -3.19 -11.51 -2.74
C ALA A 102 -2.15 -12.62 -2.85
N ASN A 103 -1.83 -13.28 -1.75
CA ASN A 103 -0.88 -14.40 -1.72
C ASN A 103 -1.38 -15.60 -2.56
N ALA A 104 -2.68 -15.92 -2.50
CA ALA A 104 -3.27 -16.99 -3.32
C ALA A 104 -3.13 -16.73 -4.82
N GLU A 105 -3.26 -15.47 -5.24
CA GLU A 105 -3.10 -15.04 -6.63
C GLU A 105 -1.62 -14.71 -7.00
N LYS A 106 -0.68 -14.93 -6.08
CA LYS A 106 0.76 -14.68 -6.25
C LYS A 106 1.12 -13.20 -6.51
N ALA A 107 0.28 -12.29 -6.04
CA ALA A 107 0.59 -10.88 -6.00
C ALA A 107 1.31 -10.52 -4.69
N GLU A 108 2.07 -9.44 -4.70
CA GLU A 108 2.72 -8.92 -3.51
C GLU A 108 1.68 -8.23 -2.61
N ALA A 109 1.49 -8.76 -1.40
CA ALA A 109 0.68 -8.13 -0.37
C ALA A 109 1.54 -7.14 0.44
N GLN A 110 1.35 -5.84 0.25
CA GLN A 110 1.98 -4.80 1.04
C GLN A 110 0.98 -4.23 2.03
N ILE A 111 1.28 -4.28 3.32
CA ILE A 111 0.44 -3.62 4.32
C ILE A 111 0.96 -2.22 4.61
N ALA A 112 0.07 -1.23 4.45
CA ALA A 112 0.37 0.16 4.77
C ALA A 112 -0.17 0.51 6.15
N LEU A 113 0.74 0.87 7.06
CA LEU A 113 0.45 1.39 8.37
C LEU A 113 0.16 2.88 8.29
N SER A 114 -1.04 3.30 8.69
CA SER A 114 -1.42 4.70 8.80
C SER A 114 -0.66 5.33 9.97
N TYR A 115 0.43 6.05 9.65
CA TYR A 115 1.29 6.64 10.67
C TYR A 115 0.61 7.81 11.37
N THR A 116 0.66 7.81 12.68
CA THR A 116 0.08 8.86 13.53
C THR A 116 0.88 9.02 14.82
N LEU A 117 0.57 10.05 15.58
CA LEU A 117 1.16 10.36 16.88
C LEU A 117 0.10 10.28 17.97
N GLY A 118 0.54 10.02 19.19
CA GLY A 118 -0.29 9.94 20.39
C GLY A 118 0.30 8.96 21.38
N ASP A 119 -0.17 8.99 22.63
CA ASP A 119 0.39 8.20 23.73
C ASP A 119 0.33 6.68 23.50
N ALA A 120 -0.67 6.23 22.72
CA ALA A 120 -0.83 4.82 22.37
C ALA A 120 0.12 4.34 21.26
N TYR A 121 0.70 5.26 20.48
CA TYR A 121 1.52 4.94 19.30
C TYR A 121 3.02 5.01 19.64
N THR A 122 3.42 4.19 20.60
CA THR A 122 4.81 4.04 21.03
C THR A 122 5.66 3.29 20.00
N LEU A 123 6.97 3.29 20.16
CA LEU A 123 7.86 2.49 19.33
C LEU A 123 7.52 1.00 19.43
N ASP A 124 7.24 0.52 20.64
CA ASP A 124 6.84 -0.88 20.88
C ASP A 124 5.53 -1.24 20.16
N TYR A 125 4.56 -0.32 20.11
CA TYR A 125 3.34 -0.51 19.33
C TYR A 125 3.66 -0.76 17.84
N TRP A 126 4.54 0.06 17.25
CA TRP A 126 4.91 -0.09 15.84
C TRP A 126 5.68 -1.37 15.57
N VAL A 127 6.54 -1.78 16.48
CA VAL A 127 7.28 -3.05 16.40
C VAL A 127 6.33 -4.25 16.52
N ASP A 128 5.42 -4.24 17.49
CA ASP A 128 4.44 -5.32 17.66
C ASP A 128 3.55 -5.49 16.43
N ILE A 129 2.99 -4.39 15.93
CA ILE A 129 2.12 -4.46 14.76
C ILE A 129 2.87 -4.92 13.50
N ALA A 130 4.15 -4.54 13.35
CA ALA A 130 4.98 -4.97 12.23
C ALA A 130 5.23 -6.48 12.25
N LYS A 131 5.54 -7.06 13.40
CA LYS A 131 5.71 -8.52 13.58
C LYS A 131 4.42 -9.27 13.21
N ARG A 132 3.29 -8.79 13.70
CA ARG A 132 1.99 -9.38 13.40
C ARG A 132 1.63 -9.29 11.91
N ILE A 133 2.08 -8.24 11.21
CA ILE A 133 1.92 -8.11 9.76
C ILE A 133 2.77 -9.15 9.03
N GLU A 134 4.01 -9.35 9.43
CA GLU A 134 4.87 -10.39 8.88
C GLU A 134 4.29 -11.78 9.12
N ASP A 135 3.85 -12.07 10.34
CA ASP A 135 3.16 -13.34 10.71
C ASP A 135 1.88 -13.57 9.88
N MET A 136 1.20 -12.51 9.46
CA MET A 136 0.02 -12.59 8.60
C MET A 136 0.37 -13.01 7.17
N GLY A 137 1.65 -12.96 6.78
CA GLY A 137 2.15 -13.31 5.46
C GLY A 137 2.21 -12.14 4.48
N ALA A 138 2.32 -10.91 4.97
CA ALA A 138 2.62 -9.77 4.11
C ALA A 138 4.03 -9.87 3.52
N ASN A 139 4.20 -9.36 2.30
CA ASN A 139 5.49 -9.37 1.60
C ASN A 139 6.31 -8.10 1.88
N SER A 140 5.67 -7.03 2.31
CA SER A 140 6.34 -5.78 2.67
C SER A 140 5.44 -4.90 3.55
N ILE A 141 6.04 -3.95 4.25
CA ILE A 141 5.36 -2.95 5.08
C ILE A 141 5.59 -1.56 4.47
N CYS A 142 4.53 -0.76 4.40
CA CYS A 142 4.61 0.65 4.06
C CYS A 142 4.26 1.51 5.29
N ILE A 143 5.17 2.37 5.73
CA ILE A 143 4.86 3.42 6.71
C ILE A 143 4.21 4.57 5.93
N LYS A 144 2.90 4.73 6.07
CA LYS A 144 2.10 5.69 5.31
C LYS A 144 1.89 6.97 6.12
N ASP A 145 2.76 7.94 5.91
CA ASP A 145 2.72 9.25 6.55
C ASP A 145 2.01 10.29 5.68
N MET A 146 0.68 10.27 5.71
CA MET A 146 -0.14 11.18 4.90
C MET A 146 -0.12 12.62 5.39
N ALA A 147 0.02 12.82 6.70
CA ALA A 147 -0.03 14.15 7.32
C ALA A 147 1.35 14.82 7.47
N GLY A 148 2.44 14.12 7.15
CA GLY A 148 3.80 14.63 7.29
C GLY A 148 4.25 14.75 8.75
N LEU A 149 3.85 13.80 9.59
CA LEU A 149 4.13 13.77 11.03
C LEU A 149 5.47 13.11 11.37
N LEU A 150 6.00 12.29 10.48
CA LEU A 150 7.24 11.56 10.70
C LEU A 150 8.44 12.48 10.48
N LEU A 151 9.04 12.91 11.58
CA LEU A 151 10.22 13.77 11.59
C LEU A 151 11.51 12.98 11.33
N PRO A 152 12.60 13.62 10.85
CA PRO A 152 13.81 12.92 10.41
C PRO A 152 14.42 11.97 11.45
N TYR A 153 14.63 12.43 12.68
CA TYR A 153 15.21 11.58 13.73
C TYR A 153 14.27 10.47 14.21
N LYS A 154 12.95 10.75 14.20
CA LYS A 154 11.95 9.72 14.50
C LYS A 154 11.86 8.67 13.40
N ALA A 155 12.13 9.04 12.15
CA ALA A 155 12.24 8.09 11.05
C ALA A 155 13.44 7.15 11.25
N THR A 156 14.60 7.66 11.65
CA THR A 156 15.75 6.82 11.96
C THR A 156 15.43 5.80 13.06
N GLU A 157 14.84 6.28 14.16
CA GLU A 157 14.45 5.42 15.29
C GLU A 157 13.44 4.35 14.89
N LEU A 158 12.37 4.75 14.20
CA LEU A 158 11.29 3.85 13.79
C LEU A 158 11.76 2.83 12.75
N VAL A 159 12.39 3.28 11.67
CA VAL A 159 12.86 2.38 10.61
C VAL A 159 13.93 1.44 11.13
N GLY A 160 14.86 1.91 11.97
CA GLY A 160 15.86 1.07 12.61
C GLY A 160 15.21 -0.04 13.44
N ALA A 161 14.29 0.30 14.33
CA ALA A 161 13.60 -0.68 15.17
C ALA A 161 12.77 -1.69 14.34
N LEU A 162 12.12 -1.23 13.30
CA LEU A 162 11.37 -2.13 12.41
C LEU A 162 12.29 -3.07 11.62
N LYS A 163 13.42 -2.57 11.13
CA LYS A 163 14.42 -3.38 10.41
C LYS A 163 15.07 -4.46 11.29
N GLU A 164 15.15 -4.22 12.61
CA GLU A 164 15.62 -5.22 13.57
C GLU A 164 14.53 -6.24 13.93
N ALA A 165 13.26 -5.88 13.76
CA ALA A 165 12.12 -6.66 14.23
C ALA A 165 11.51 -7.58 13.19
N VAL A 166 11.64 -7.26 11.89
CA VAL A 166 11.05 -8.02 10.76
C VAL A 166 12.03 -8.16 9.60
N ASP A 167 11.91 -9.26 8.86
CA ASP A 167 12.75 -9.55 7.69
C ASP A 167 12.21 -8.98 6.37
N ILE A 168 10.92 -8.65 6.33
CA ILE A 168 10.27 -8.12 5.13
C ILE A 168 10.66 -6.66 4.85
N PRO A 169 10.71 -6.23 3.57
CA PRO A 169 11.07 -4.88 3.19
C PRO A 169 10.14 -3.81 3.78
N ILE A 170 10.73 -2.67 4.13
CA ILE A 170 10.02 -1.49 4.65
C ILE A 170 10.10 -0.37 3.63
N GLN A 171 8.96 0.23 3.31
CA GLN A 171 8.84 1.39 2.44
C GLN A 171 8.32 2.59 3.24
N LEU A 172 8.86 3.77 2.99
CA LEU A 172 8.27 5.02 3.46
C LEU A 172 7.41 5.64 2.36
N HIS A 173 6.24 6.14 2.75
CA HIS A 173 5.33 6.88 1.89
C HIS A 173 4.94 8.19 2.57
N THR A 174 4.97 9.29 1.83
CA THR A 174 4.54 10.60 2.33
C THR A 174 3.78 11.38 1.27
N HIS A 175 2.91 12.30 1.71
CA HIS A 175 2.27 13.30 0.86
C HIS A 175 3.02 14.64 0.86
N TYR A 176 4.16 14.70 1.53
CA TYR A 176 5.00 15.90 1.64
C TYR A 176 4.31 17.09 2.35
N THR A 177 3.31 16.86 3.14
CA THR A 177 2.42 17.88 3.73
C THR A 177 3.17 18.89 4.61
N SER A 178 4.17 18.44 5.39
CA SER A 178 4.98 19.30 6.26
C SER A 178 6.23 19.90 5.59
N GLY A 179 6.54 19.50 4.37
CA GLY A 179 7.72 19.96 3.64
C GLY A 179 9.07 19.36 4.10
N VAL A 180 9.07 18.39 5.05
CA VAL A 180 10.30 17.82 5.62
C VAL A 180 10.66 16.44 5.08
N ALA A 181 9.86 15.88 4.18
CA ALA A 181 9.96 14.49 3.73
C ALA A 181 11.33 14.12 3.14
N SER A 182 11.98 15.01 2.39
CA SER A 182 13.34 14.75 1.86
C SER A 182 14.35 14.51 2.97
N MET A 183 14.28 15.30 4.04
CA MET A 183 15.16 15.13 5.22
C MET A 183 14.80 13.86 6.00
N THR A 184 13.51 13.56 6.11
CA THR A 184 13.00 12.34 6.75
C THR A 184 13.53 11.11 6.02
N TYR A 185 13.43 11.08 4.69
CA TYR A 185 13.93 9.97 3.88
C TYR A 185 15.43 9.80 3.97
N LEU A 186 16.19 10.91 3.89
CA LEU A 186 17.64 10.88 4.02
C LEU A 186 18.10 10.32 5.38
N LYS A 187 17.34 10.55 6.45
CA LYS A 187 17.63 10.03 7.79
C LYS A 187 17.16 8.61 8.04
N ALA A 188 16.20 8.13 7.24
CA ALA A 188 15.67 6.77 7.37
C ALA A 188 16.52 5.72 6.62
N VAL A 189 17.32 6.14 5.66
CA VAL A 189 18.29 5.35 4.88
C VAL A 189 19.66 5.38 5.59
#